data_a5e34060de21b56fea07c1c498208537
#
_entry.id   a5e34060de21b56fea07c1c498208537
#
_cell.length_a   1.000
_cell.length_b   1.000
_cell.length_c   1.000
_cell.angle_alpha   90.00
_cell.angle_beta   90.00
_cell.angle_gamma   90.00
#
_symmetry.space_group_name_H-M   'P 1'
#
loop_
_entity.id
_entity.type
_entity.pdbx_description
1 polymer ?
#
loop_
_entity_poly.entity_id
_entity_poly.type
_entity_poly.pdbx_seq_one_letter_code
_entity_poly.pdbx_strand_id
1 'polypeptide(L)'
;MAFRGLLIVSVACLFVLEAGVSVQAKDKEKESGKTVDSGTFSVLKNGHHVATERFSVQQGASGSTITAQLKTDGGADTASQASELRLSAAGDLIRYEWHEVSPGKAELVVTPNGQFLIERITTTPGDKAAEQPFLMPSSSMVLDNNSFVQREVLVWRYLASSCKQENGSVQCPQAPAQFGVIVPQDRTSMKVSLVPVGKEKVKINGTERELLRLNLKDDSGEWVLWLDDQDRFKLVRILVASDNTEVVRD
;
A
#
# COMPACT_ATOMS: atom_id res chain seq x y z
N MET A 1 50.83 84.52 -14.12
CA MET A 1 49.86 84.57 -15.24
C MET A 1 48.97 83.37 -15.20
N ALA A 2 47.70 83.61 -15.02
CA ALA A 2 46.67 82.63 -14.79
C ALA A 2 46.21 81.96 -16.07
N PHE A 3 45.88 80.67 -16.00
CA PHE A 3 44.90 80.05 -16.87
C PHE A 3 44.03 79.07 -16.09
N ARG A 4 42.77 79.45 -16.00
CA ARG A 4 41.71 78.58 -15.44
C ARG A 4 41.29 77.57 -16.51
N GLY A 5 41.37 76.29 -16.17
CA GLY A 5 40.76 75.17 -16.91
C GLY A 5 39.53 74.65 -16.19
N LEU A 6 38.40 74.82 -16.83
CA LEU A 6 37.08 74.35 -16.34
C LEU A 6 36.90 72.84 -16.57
N LEU A 7 36.79 72.06 -15.49
CA LEU A 7 36.52 70.64 -15.56
C LEU A 7 35.01 70.37 -15.49
N ILE A 8 34.47 69.97 -16.63
CA ILE A 8 33.07 69.49 -16.73
C ILE A 8 33.02 68.03 -16.20
N VAL A 9 32.36 67.81 -15.09
CA VAL A 9 32.08 66.51 -14.52
C VAL A 9 30.80 66.01 -15.16
N SER A 10 30.92 65.04 -16.06
CA SER A 10 29.76 64.29 -16.58
C SER A 10 29.40 63.19 -15.61
N VAL A 11 28.23 63.32 -14.96
CA VAL A 11 27.63 62.28 -14.14
C VAL A 11 26.93 61.28 -15.08
N ALA A 12 27.53 60.12 -15.26
CA ALA A 12 26.90 58.98 -15.95
C ALA A 12 26.05 58.22 -14.93
N CYS A 13 24.73 58.37 -15.04
CA CYS A 13 23.78 57.50 -14.31
C CYS A 13 23.83 56.10 -14.89
N LEU A 14 24.46 55.19 -14.17
CA LEU A 14 24.30 53.75 -14.43
C LEU A 14 22.93 53.30 -13.92
N PHE A 15 22.01 53.03 -14.84
CA PHE A 15 20.80 52.25 -14.55
C PHE A 15 21.18 50.76 -14.42
N VAL A 16 21.21 50.25 -13.17
CA VAL A 16 21.28 48.82 -12.92
C VAL A 16 19.90 48.25 -13.16
N LEU A 17 19.72 47.55 -14.29
CA LEU A 17 18.55 46.68 -14.49
C LEU A 17 18.71 45.46 -13.59
N GLU A 18 17.99 45.46 -12.48
CA GLU A 18 17.77 44.22 -11.72
C GLU A 18 16.85 43.30 -12.54
N ALA A 19 17.45 42.32 -13.23
CA ALA A 19 16.73 41.23 -13.82
C ALA A 19 16.23 40.33 -12.66
N GLY A 20 15.01 40.55 -12.21
CA GLY A 20 14.31 39.69 -11.28
C GLY A 20 14.14 38.31 -11.91
N VAL A 21 14.99 37.34 -11.51
CA VAL A 21 14.80 35.95 -11.81
C VAL A 21 13.64 35.45 -10.96
N SER A 22 12.44 35.47 -11.52
CA SER A 22 11.30 34.75 -10.95
C SER A 22 11.61 33.28 -11.01
N VAL A 23 12.07 32.71 -9.89
CA VAL A 23 12.08 31.27 -9.66
C VAL A 23 10.61 30.83 -9.57
N GLN A 24 10.03 30.46 -10.70
CA GLN A 24 8.79 29.70 -10.70
C GLN A 24 9.11 28.39 -10.00
N ALA A 25 8.63 28.24 -8.76
CA ALA A 25 8.49 26.95 -8.13
C ALA A 25 7.62 26.11 -9.08
N LYS A 26 8.26 25.20 -9.82
CA LYS A 26 7.56 24.13 -10.51
C LYS A 26 6.85 23.35 -9.42
N ASP A 27 5.54 23.57 -9.25
CA ASP A 27 4.70 22.62 -8.58
C ASP A 27 5.03 21.26 -9.21
N LYS A 28 5.60 20.37 -8.41
CA LYS A 28 5.76 18.97 -8.82
C LYS A 28 4.34 18.46 -9.01
N GLU A 29 3.88 18.49 -10.24
CA GLU A 29 2.69 17.78 -10.69
C GLU A 29 2.79 16.39 -10.08
N LYS A 30 1.87 16.09 -9.18
CA LYS A 30 1.79 14.78 -8.51
C LYS A 30 1.51 13.82 -9.65
N GLU A 31 2.54 13.09 -10.09
CA GLU A 31 2.46 12.15 -11.20
C GLU A 31 1.36 11.16 -10.84
N SER A 32 0.17 11.39 -11.38
CA SER A 32 -1.00 10.57 -11.08
C SER A 32 -0.75 9.20 -11.71
N GLY A 33 -0.45 8.22 -10.87
CA GLY A 33 -0.29 6.85 -11.30
C GLY A 33 -1.55 6.35 -12.02
N LYS A 34 -1.39 5.42 -12.97
CA LYS A 34 -2.52 4.73 -13.60
C LYS A 34 -3.15 3.77 -12.60
N THR A 35 -4.46 3.80 -12.46
CA THR A 35 -5.19 2.77 -11.71
C THR A 35 -5.02 1.42 -12.41
N VAL A 36 -4.37 0.48 -11.73
CA VAL A 36 -4.13 -0.87 -12.23
C VAL A 36 -5.15 -1.86 -11.69
N ASP A 37 -5.70 -1.60 -10.51
CA ASP A 37 -6.84 -2.31 -9.96
C ASP A 37 -7.67 -1.42 -9.04
N SER A 38 -8.95 -1.74 -8.92
CA SER A 38 -9.87 -1.15 -7.94
C SER A 38 -11.08 -2.06 -7.78
N GLY A 39 -11.73 -2.00 -6.64
CA GLY A 39 -12.91 -2.83 -6.41
C GLY A 39 -13.42 -2.74 -5.00
N THR A 40 -14.28 -3.68 -4.71
CA THR A 40 -14.88 -3.87 -3.39
C THR A 40 -14.74 -5.33 -2.99
N PHE A 41 -14.45 -5.56 -1.72
CA PHE A 41 -14.53 -6.86 -1.09
C PHE A 41 -15.67 -6.87 -0.06
N SER A 42 -16.52 -7.87 -0.16
CA SER A 42 -17.49 -8.22 0.87
C SER A 42 -16.84 -9.17 1.86
N VAL A 43 -16.88 -8.84 3.16
CA VAL A 43 -16.33 -9.66 4.25
C VAL A 43 -17.48 -10.36 4.95
N LEU A 44 -17.41 -11.70 4.95
CA LEU A 44 -18.41 -12.54 5.59
C LEU A 44 -17.78 -13.29 6.77
N LYS A 45 -18.50 -13.38 7.87
CA LYS A 45 -18.15 -14.22 9.02
C LYS A 45 -19.29 -15.19 9.30
N ASN A 46 -18.99 -16.49 9.29
CA ASN A 46 -20.01 -17.54 9.38
C ASN A 46 -21.13 -17.37 8.33
N GLY A 47 -20.80 -16.91 7.13
CA GLY A 47 -21.75 -16.66 6.04
C GLY A 47 -22.58 -15.39 6.14
N HIS A 48 -22.39 -14.58 7.20
CA HIS A 48 -23.05 -13.28 7.36
C HIS A 48 -22.14 -12.15 6.97
N HIS A 49 -22.61 -11.21 6.15
CA HIS A 49 -21.87 -10.00 5.80
C HIS A 49 -21.61 -9.16 7.07
N VAL A 50 -20.35 -8.78 7.28
CA VAL A 50 -19.92 -8.04 8.48
C VAL A 50 -19.17 -6.77 8.16
N ALA A 51 -18.58 -6.65 6.96
CA ALA A 51 -17.85 -5.46 6.55
C ALA A 51 -17.69 -5.39 5.03
N THR A 52 -17.37 -4.21 4.54
CA THR A 52 -17.02 -3.95 3.14
C THR A 52 -15.71 -3.20 3.08
N GLU A 53 -14.74 -3.71 2.30
CA GLU A 53 -13.52 -2.97 1.93
C GLU A 53 -13.66 -2.41 0.52
N ARG A 54 -13.45 -1.10 0.35
CA ARG A 54 -13.25 -0.46 -0.97
C ARG A 54 -11.80 -0.13 -1.13
N PHE A 55 -11.23 -0.40 -2.31
CA PHE A 55 -9.81 -0.18 -2.53
C PHE A 55 -9.50 0.33 -3.94
N SER A 56 -8.31 0.90 -4.08
CA SER A 56 -7.70 1.29 -5.35
C SER A 56 -6.20 1.08 -5.30
N VAL A 57 -5.65 0.54 -6.37
CA VAL A 57 -4.22 0.37 -6.59
C VAL A 57 -3.82 1.23 -7.78
N GLN A 58 -2.94 2.19 -7.54
CA GLN A 58 -2.36 3.05 -8.57
C GLN A 58 -0.88 2.71 -8.74
N GLN A 59 -0.41 2.72 -9.98
CA GLN A 59 0.99 2.48 -10.32
C GLN A 59 1.50 3.58 -11.24
N GLY A 60 2.65 4.16 -10.88
CA GLY A 60 3.38 5.15 -11.65
C GLY A 60 4.85 4.78 -11.78
N ALA A 61 5.65 5.63 -12.43
CA ALA A 61 7.08 5.41 -12.60
C ALA A 61 7.83 5.40 -11.25
N SER A 62 7.36 6.15 -10.26
CA SER A 62 7.98 6.24 -8.93
C SER A 62 7.60 5.10 -7.98
N GLY A 63 6.57 4.30 -8.32
CA GLY A 63 6.10 3.20 -7.48
C GLY A 63 4.58 3.05 -7.48
N SER A 64 4.06 2.45 -6.42
CA SER A 64 2.63 2.16 -6.29
C SER A 64 2.03 2.79 -5.03
N THR A 65 0.77 3.19 -5.13
CA THR A 65 -0.05 3.65 -4.01
C THR A 65 -1.30 2.79 -3.93
N ILE A 66 -1.52 2.18 -2.79
CA ILE A 66 -2.66 1.35 -2.48
C ILE A 66 -3.48 2.05 -1.41
N THR A 67 -4.72 2.37 -1.70
CA THR A 67 -5.67 2.95 -0.75
C THR A 67 -6.77 1.95 -0.46
N ALA A 68 -7.16 1.86 0.81
CA ALA A 68 -8.28 1.02 1.23
C ALA A 68 -9.13 1.73 2.28
N GLN A 69 -10.42 1.46 2.26
CA GLN A 69 -11.37 1.88 3.28
C GLN A 69 -12.23 0.69 3.67
N LEU A 70 -12.16 0.29 4.93
CA LEU A 70 -13.03 -0.74 5.49
C LEU A 70 -14.14 -0.07 6.29
N LYS A 71 -15.36 -0.55 6.11
CA LYS A 71 -16.54 -0.15 6.87
C LYS A 71 -17.26 -1.40 7.38
N THR A 72 -17.46 -1.49 8.70
CA THR A 72 -18.22 -2.60 9.30
C THR A 72 -19.72 -2.36 9.22
N ASP A 73 -20.49 -3.43 9.21
CA ASP A 73 -21.93 -3.37 9.39
C ASP A 73 -22.23 -3.26 10.90
N GLY A 74 -22.94 -2.26 11.33
CA GLY A 74 -23.15 -2.12 12.77
C GLY A 74 -24.13 -1.05 13.21
N GLY A 75 -25.00 -0.59 12.33
CA GLY A 75 -25.99 0.44 12.71
C GLY A 75 -25.33 1.66 13.37
N ALA A 76 -25.62 1.90 14.65
CA ALA A 76 -25.05 3.01 15.42
C ALA A 76 -23.55 2.83 15.73
N ASP A 77 -23.05 1.60 15.74
CA ASP A 77 -21.66 1.24 16.07
C ASP A 77 -20.81 0.95 14.82
N THR A 78 -21.18 1.51 13.66
CA THR A 78 -20.43 1.33 12.43
C THR A 78 -19.02 1.87 12.58
N ALA A 79 -18.02 0.98 12.59
CA ALA A 79 -16.63 1.36 12.53
C ALA A 79 -16.20 1.59 11.07
N SER A 80 -15.39 2.59 10.86
CA SER A 80 -14.77 2.89 9.56
C SER A 80 -13.33 3.26 9.76
N GLN A 81 -12.48 2.72 8.87
CA GLN A 81 -11.04 2.99 8.87
C GLN A 81 -10.54 3.13 7.44
N ALA A 82 -9.45 3.85 7.26
CA ALA A 82 -8.81 3.99 5.97
C ALA A 82 -7.31 3.77 6.09
N SER A 83 -6.71 3.30 5.00
CA SER A 83 -5.26 3.10 4.92
C SER A 83 -4.70 3.51 3.57
N GLU A 84 -3.43 3.91 3.58
CA GLU A 84 -2.63 4.15 2.39
C GLU A 84 -1.28 3.45 2.53
N LEU A 85 -0.94 2.58 1.59
CA LEU A 85 0.34 1.91 1.48
C LEU A 85 1.07 2.45 0.24
N ARG A 86 2.26 3.01 0.44
CA ARG A 86 3.14 3.48 -0.64
C ARG A 86 4.35 2.57 -0.76
N LEU A 87 4.58 2.10 -1.97
CA LEU A 87 5.71 1.26 -2.33
C LEU A 87 6.56 1.96 -3.40
N SER A 88 7.87 1.77 -3.37
CA SER A 88 8.79 2.20 -4.41
C SER A 88 8.55 1.42 -5.71
N ALA A 89 9.21 1.81 -6.80
CA ALA A 89 9.22 1.05 -8.05
C ALA A 89 9.80 -0.38 -7.90
N ALA A 90 10.66 -0.59 -6.90
CA ALA A 90 11.18 -1.91 -6.53
C ALA A 90 10.21 -2.72 -5.63
N GLY A 91 9.10 -2.12 -5.22
CA GLY A 91 8.14 -2.71 -4.29
C GLY A 91 8.53 -2.60 -2.82
N ASP A 92 9.53 -1.80 -2.47
CA ASP A 92 9.92 -1.58 -1.08
C ASP A 92 8.99 -0.58 -0.40
N LEU A 93 8.76 -0.78 0.89
CA LEU A 93 7.93 0.12 1.69
C LEU A 93 8.54 1.52 1.71
N ILE A 94 7.75 2.51 1.30
CA ILE A 94 8.04 3.94 1.50
C ILE A 94 7.33 4.44 2.74
N ARG A 95 6.04 4.13 2.86
CA ARG A 95 5.20 4.57 3.95
C ARG A 95 3.91 3.74 4.00
N TYR A 96 3.44 3.44 5.19
CA TYR A 96 2.10 2.96 5.46
C TYR A 96 1.43 3.92 6.44
N GLU A 97 0.19 4.27 6.19
CA GLU A 97 -0.67 5.07 7.05
C GLU A 97 -1.99 4.36 7.24
N TRP A 98 -2.46 4.36 8.46
CA TRP A 98 -3.79 3.91 8.81
C TRP A 98 -4.40 4.93 9.78
N HIS A 99 -5.69 5.16 9.65
CA HIS A 99 -6.44 5.98 10.58
C HIS A 99 -7.85 5.44 10.76
N GLU A 100 -8.30 5.53 11.99
CA GLU A 100 -9.68 5.29 12.35
C GLU A 100 -10.51 6.51 11.97
N VAL A 101 -11.56 6.29 11.16
CA VAL A 101 -12.46 7.37 10.72
C VAL A 101 -13.62 7.51 11.71
N SER A 102 -14.11 6.39 12.24
CA SER A 102 -15.21 6.28 13.19
C SER A 102 -15.11 4.95 13.95
N PRO A 103 -15.47 4.88 15.25
CA PRO A 103 -15.88 5.98 16.12
C PRO A 103 -14.71 6.81 16.67
N GLY A 104 -13.51 6.25 16.68
CA GLY A 104 -12.32 6.89 17.22
C GLY A 104 -11.60 7.77 16.20
N LYS A 105 -10.35 8.14 16.55
CA LYS A 105 -9.46 8.95 15.71
C LYS A 105 -8.00 8.51 15.90
N ALA A 106 -7.80 7.23 16.15
CA ALA A 106 -6.45 6.67 16.24
C ALA A 106 -5.77 6.72 14.87
N GLU A 107 -4.47 6.99 14.88
CA GLU A 107 -3.64 7.03 13.69
C GLU A 107 -2.41 6.16 13.89
N LEU A 108 -1.97 5.52 12.83
CA LEU A 108 -0.79 4.69 12.79
C LEU A 108 0.01 4.96 11.53
N VAL A 109 1.33 5.10 11.67
CA VAL A 109 2.24 5.31 10.56
C VAL A 109 3.42 4.37 10.69
N VAL A 110 3.78 3.69 9.59
CA VAL A 110 5.02 2.91 9.49
C VAL A 110 5.92 3.51 8.42
N THR A 111 7.17 3.79 8.79
CA THR A 111 8.18 4.32 7.86
C THR A 111 9.51 3.61 8.02
N PRO A 112 10.26 3.37 6.93
CA PRO A 112 11.63 2.88 7.00
C PRO A 112 12.57 3.92 7.65
N ASN A 113 13.51 3.43 8.47
CA ASN A 113 14.61 4.22 9.01
C ASN A 113 15.86 3.33 9.14
N GLY A 114 16.73 3.36 8.14
CA GLY A 114 17.91 2.49 8.06
C GLY A 114 17.51 1.01 8.00
N GLN A 115 17.90 0.24 9.02
CA GLN A 115 17.59 -1.19 9.13
C GLN A 115 16.28 -1.48 9.87
N PHE A 116 15.54 -0.43 10.22
CA PHE A 116 14.31 -0.56 10.99
C PHE A 116 13.11 -0.07 10.21
N LEU A 117 11.95 -0.67 10.49
CA LEU A 117 10.65 -0.05 10.28
C LEU A 117 10.23 0.58 11.61
N ILE A 118 9.91 1.87 11.58
CA ILE A 118 9.45 2.59 12.76
C ILE A 118 7.93 2.74 12.67
N GLU A 119 7.24 2.13 13.60
CA GLU A 119 5.81 2.33 13.78
C GLU A 119 5.57 3.46 14.79
N ARG A 120 4.68 4.39 14.44
CA ARG A 120 4.18 5.44 15.31
C ARG A 120 2.68 5.33 15.41
N ILE A 121 2.17 5.24 16.63
CA ILE A 121 0.74 5.19 16.89
C ILE A 121 0.32 6.35 17.79
N THR A 122 -0.75 7.03 17.41
CA THR A 122 -1.41 8.09 18.20
C THR A 122 -2.84 7.65 18.43
N THR A 123 -3.22 7.44 19.68
CA THR A 123 -4.57 6.97 20.04
C THR A 123 -5.56 8.10 20.21
N THR A 124 -5.08 9.28 20.61
CA THR A 124 -5.90 10.48 20.78
C THR A 124 -5.23 11.63 20.03
N PRO A 125 -5.97 12.42 19.22
CA PRO A 125 -5.42 13.58 18.54
C PRO A 125 -4.75 14.57 19.51
N GLY A 126 -3.51 14.92 19.20
CA GLY A 126 -2.70 15.84 20.03
C GLY A 126 -1.82 15.16 21.06
N ASP A 127 -1.98 13.87 21.32
CA ASP A 127 -1.08 13.11 22.17
C ASP A 127 0.26 12.84 21.47
N LYS A 128 1.29 12.60 22.27
CA LYS A 128 2.57 12.16 21.75
C LYS A 128 2.43 10.74 21.22
N ALA A 129 2.86 10.53 19.98
CA ALA A 129 2.89 9.20 19.39
C ALA A 129 3.79 8.25 20.18
N ALA A 130 3.31 7.03 20.42
CA ALA A 130 4.16 5.93 20.87
C ALA A 130 4.94 5.38 19.67
N GLU A 131 6.23 5.15 19.84
CA GLU A 131 7.09 4.59 18.80
C GLU A 131 7.51 3.17 19.12
N GLN A 132 7.53 2.31 18.09
CA GLN A 132 8.06 0.96 18.17
C GLN A 132 8.94 0.68 16.95
N PRO A 133 10.24 0.38 17.14
CA PRO A 133 11.11 -0.07 16.06
C PRO A 133 10.98 -1.58 15.85
N PHE A 134 10.94 -2.00 14.59
CA PHE A 134 11.07 -3.40 14.16
C PHE A 134 12.36 -3.53 13.36
N LEU A 135 13.22 -4.48 13.71
CA LEU A 135 14.43 -4.77 12.95
C LEU A 135 14.05 -5.52 11.66
N MET A 136 13.61 -4.75 10.67
CA MET A 136 13.11 -5.23 9.39
C MET A 136 13.53 -4.30 8.26
N PRO A 137 13.95 -4.82 7.09
CA PRO A 137 14.30 -3.99 5.94
C PRO A 137 13.04 -3.40 5.30
N SER A 138 13.22 -2.33 4.50
CA SER A 138 12.15 -1.71 3.70
C SER A 138 11.49 -2.67 2.70
N SER A 139 12.19 -3.76 2.34
CA SER A 139 11.65 -4.83 1.50
C SER A 139 10.59 -5.70 2.18
N SER A 140 10.34 -5.50 3.47
CA SER A 140 9.24 -6.17 4.19
C SER A 140 7.89 -5.64 3.73
N MET A 141 6.87 -6.50 3.81
CA MET A 141 5.51 -6.15 3.41
C MET A 141 4.68 -5.71 4.61
N VAL A 142 3.64 -4.93 4.35
CA VAL A 142 2.59 -4.65 5.34
C VAL A 142 1.41 -5.58 5.06
N LEU A 143 0.95 -6.30 6.07
CA LEU A 143 -0.27 -7.10 6.04
C LEU A 143 -1.17 -6.72 7.20
N ASP A 144 -1.87 -5.60 7.05
CA ASP A 144 -2.86 -5.17 8.03
C ASP A 144 -4.03 -6.17 8.07
N ASN A 145 -4.53 -6.47 9.27
CA ASN A 145 -5.62 -7.42 9.48
C ASN A 145 -6.92 -6.99 8.79
N ASN A 146 -7.12 -5.70 8.63
CA ASN A 146 -8.33 -5.09 8.09
C ASN A 146 -8.14 -4.49 6.68
N SER A 147 -7.10 -4.91 5.95
CA SER A 147 -6.89 -4.48 4.57
C SER A 147 -6.58 -5.70 3.69
N PHE A 148 -7.61 -6.25 3.07
CA PHE A 148 -7.51 -7.50 2.30
C PHE A 148 -6.78 -7.31 0.97
N VAL A 149 -6.86 -6.11 0.37
CA VAL A 149 -6.11 -5.78 -0.85
C VAL A 149 -4.58 -5.93 -0.67
N GLN A 150 -4.06 -5.79 0.54
CA GLN A 150 -2.62 -5.99 0.79
C GLN A 150 -2.18 -7.44 0.54
N ARG A 151 -3.09 -8.44 0.66
CA ARG A 151 -2.82 -9.84 0.27
C ARG A 151 -2.66 -9.97 -1.24
N GLU A 152 -3.43 -9.22 -2.03
CA GLU A 152 -3.25 -9.15 -3.48
C GLU A 152 -1.87 -8.56 -3.84
N VAL A 153 -1.48 -7.47 -3.20
CA VAL A 153 -0.17 -6.83 -3.41
C VAL A 153 0.97 -7.78 -3.03
N LEU A 154 0.85 -8.54 -1.94
CA LEU A 154 1.82 -9.56 -1.57
C LEU A 154 1.93 -10.66 -2.63
N VAL A 155 0.81 -11.12 -3.19
CA VAL A 155 0.82 -12.10 -4.28
C VAL A 155 1.48 -11.53 -5.53
N TRP A 156 1.20 -10.31 -5.92
CA TRP A 156 1.88 -9.68 -7.07
C TRP A 156 3.40 -9.58 -6.85
N ARG A 157 3.82 -9.25 -5.63
CA ARG A 157 5.25 -9.27 -5.28
C ARG A 157 5.85 -10.67 -5.38
N TYR A 158 5.14 -11.69 -4.90
CA TYR A 158 5.54 -13.10 -5.05
C TYR A 158 5.72 -13.47 -6.52
N LEU A 159 4.73 -13.16 -7.36
CA LEU A 159 4.79 -13.45 -8.79
C LEU A 159 5.98 -12.76 -9.46
N ALA A 160 6.23 -11.49 -9.12
CA ALA A 160 7.32 -10.70 -9.69
C ALA A 160 8.72 -11.18 -9.22
N SER A 161 8.85 -11.66 -7.98
CA SER A 161 10.14 -12.02 -7.39
C SER A 161 10.51 -13.49 -7.53
N SER A 162 9.52 -14.38 -7.61
CA SER A 162 9.73 -15.83 -7.50
C SER A 162 9.30 -16.61 -8.73
N CYS A 163 8.43 -16.05 -9.58
CA CYS A 163 7.90 -16.75 -10.74
C CYS A 163 8.54 -16.22 -12.04
N LYS A 164 8.48 -17.04 -13.09
CA LYS A 164 8.96 -16.67 -14.43
C LYS A 164 7.79 -16.60 -15.38
N GLN A 165 7.84 -15.64 -16.29
CA GLN A 165 6.87 -15.58 -17.39
C GLN A 165 7.46 -16.31 -18.60
N GLU A 166 6.84 -17.43 -18.99
CA GLU A 166 7.25 -18.25 -20.13
C GLU A 166 6.05 -18.52 -21.03
N ASN A 167 6.19 -18.22 -22.33
CA ASN A 167 5.15 -18.48 -23.36
C ASN A 167 3.75 -17.96 -23.00
N GLY A 168 3.67 -16.79 -22.34
CA GLY A 168 2.40 -16.18 -21.93
C GLY A 168 1.77 -16.78 -20.67
N SER A 169 2.43 -17.74 -20.01
CA SER A 169 2.02 -18.32 -18.74
C SER A 169 3.02 -17.98 -17.63
N VAL A 170 2.52 -17.88 -16.40
CA VAL A 170 3.38 -17.67 -15.22
C VAL A 170 3.71 -19.03 -14.60
N GLN A 171 5.00 -19.32 -14.51
CA GLN A 171 5.53 -20.54 -13.90
C GLN A 171 6.14 -20.21 -12.55
N CYS A 172 5.60 -20.78 -11.49
CA CYS A 172 6.07 -20.57 -10.12
C CYS A 172 6.73 -21.82 -9.56
N PRO A 173 7.79 -21.66 -8.73
CA PRO A 173 8.35 -22.78 -7.99
C PRO A 173 7.31 -23.40 -7.07
N GLN A 174 7.34 -24.71 -6.91
CA GLN A 174 6.48 -25.43 -5.94
C GLN A 174 6.93 -25.21 -4.48
N ALA A 175 8.17 -24.77 -4.27
CA ALA A 175 8.69 -24.48 -2.95
C ALA A 175 8.03 -23.22 -2.36
N PRO A 176 7.78 -23.19 -1.03
CA PRO A 176 7.25 -22.00 -0.36
C PRO A 176 8.17 -20.79 -0.52
N ALA A 177 7.61 -19.65 -0.89
CA ALA A 177 8.31 -18.37 -0.87
C ALA A 177 8.03 -17.65 0.46
N GLN A 178 9.09 -17.18 1.12
CA GLN A 178 8.98 -16.53 2.43
C GLN A 178 9.09 -15.01 2.32
N PHE A 179 8.26 -14.32 3.09
CA PHE A 179 8.25 -12.86 3.19
C PHE A 179 8.24 -12.43 4.67
N GLY A 180 9.06 -11.42 4.99
CA GLY A 180 8.91 -10.71 6.24
C GLY A 180 7.73 -9.74 6.14
N VAL A 181 6.86 -9.76 7.12
CA VAL A 181 5.69 -8.86 7.17
C VAL A 181 5.60 -8.16 8.52
N ILE A 182 5.11 -6.93 8.50
CA ILE A 182 4.64 -6.23 9.69
C ILE A 182 3.11 -6.22 9.67
N VAL A 183 2.50 -6.47 10.83
CA VAL A 183 1.07 -6.34 11.09
C VAL A 183 0.88 -5.16 12.04
N PRO A 184 0.70 -3.94 11.52
CA PRO A 184 0.81 -2.73 12.33
C PRO A 184 -0.21 -2.65 13.44
N GLN A 185 -1.48 -3.00 13.19
CA GLN A 185 -2.52 -2.92 14.22
C GLN A 185 -2.26 -3.85 15.41
N ASP A 186 -1.58 -4.99 15.20
CA ASP A 186 -1.18 -5.93 16.25
C ASP A 186 0.19 -5.57 16.84
N ARG A 187 0.87 -4.56 16.29
CA ARG A 187 2.22 -4.13 16.68
C ARG A 187 3.21 -5.29 16.68
N THR A 188 3.13 -6.13 15.66
CA THR A 188 3.94 -7.34 15.54
C THR A 188 4.57 -7.50 14.16
N SER A 189 5.56 -8.35 14.08
CA SER A 189 6.18 -8.76 12.83
C SER A 189 6.33 -10.27 12.80
N MET A 190 6.19 -10.85 11.60
CA MET A 190 6.28 -12.29 11.42
C MET A 190 6.85 -12.65 10.06
N LYS A 191 7.10 -13.92 9.85
CA LYS A 191 7.35 -14.50 8.53
C LYS A 191 6.09 -15.17 8.04
N VAL A 192 5.74 -14.90 6.78
CA VAL A 192 4.68 -15.61 6.09
C VAL A 192 5.26 -16.37 4.90
N SER A 193 4.61 -17.44 4.51
CA SER A 193 4.98 -18.20 3.31
C SER A 193 3.81 -18.30 2.35
N LEU A 194 4.08 -18.07 1.06
CA LEU A 194 3.15 -18.31 -0.04
C LEU A 194 3.51 -19.63 -0.72
N VAL A 195 2.51 -20.50 -0.87
CA VAL A 195 2.63 -21.83 -1.48
C VAL A 195 1.64 -21.93 -2.62
N PRO A 196 2.09 -22.04 -3.90
CA PRO A 196 1.18 -22.29 -5.00
C PRO A 196 0.62 -23.70 -4.91
N VAL A 197 -0.68 -23.86 -5.09
CA VAL A 197 -1.38 -25.15 -5.07
C VAL A 197 -1.74 -25.59 -6.48
N GLY A 198 -2.15 -24.68 -7.32
CA GLY A 198 -2.59 -24.93 -8.68
C GLY A 198 -3.96 -24.35 -8.96
N LYS A 199 -4.58 -24.75 -10.08
CA LYS A 199 -5.92 -24.30 -10.46
C LYS A 199 -6.99 -25.11 -9.74
N GLU A 200 -8.03 -24.42 -9.33
CA GLU A 200 -9.19 -24.99 -8.65
C GLU A 200 -10.47 -24.37 -9.19
N LYS A 201 -11.50 -25.20 -9.38
CA LYS A 201 -12.85 -24.73 -9.71
C LYS A 201 -13.56 -24.31 -8.44
N VAL A 202 -13.92 -23.04 -8.37
CA VAL A 202 -14.55 -22.43 -7.21
C VAL A 202 -15.82 -21.72 -7.61
N LYS A 203 -16.86 -21.83 -6.80
CA LYS A 203 -18.12 -21.11 -7.04
C LYS A 203 -18.03 -19.73 -6.37
N ILE A 204 -18.11 -18.68 -7.19
CA ILE A 204 -18.10 -17.27 -6.77
C ILE A 204 -19.42 -16.63 -7.21
N ASN A 205 -20.18 -16.07 -6.27
CA ASN A 205 -21.47 -15.44 -6.54
C ASN A 205 -22.38 -16.28 -7.43
N GLY A 206 -22.42 -17.61 -7.18
CA GLY A 206 -23.25 -18.55 -7.94
C GLY A 206 -22.63 -19.08 -9.26
N THR A 207 -21.54 -18.49 -9.74
CA THR A 207 -20.86 -18.88 -10.98
C THR A 207 -19.60 -19.70 -10.71
N GLU A 208 -19.43 -20.84 -11.38
CA GLU A 208 -18.18 -21.62 -11.30
C GLU A 208 -17.09 -20.93 -12.10
N ARG A 209 -15.92 -20.74 -11.50
CA ARG A 209 -14.73 -20.16 -12.11
C ARG A 209 -13.51 -21.03 -11.80
N GLU A 210 -12.61 -21.18 -12.74
CA GLU A 210 -11.31 -21.81 -12.53
C GLU A 210 -10.30 -20.73 -12.13
N LEU A 211 -9.78 -20.80 -10.90
CA LEU A 211 -8.93 -19.79 -10.30
C LEU A 211 -7.62 -20.42 -9.83
N LEU A 212 -6.55 -19.62 -9.82
CA LEU A 212 -5.28 -20.03 -9.23
C LEU A 212 -5.39 -19.96 -7.71
N ARG A 213 -5.11 -21.07 -7.04
CA ARG A 213 -5.08 -21.17 -5.58
C ARG A 213 -3.67 -21.04 -5.06
N LEU A 214 -3.48 -20.19 -4.05
CA LEU A 214 -2.30 -20.09 -3.21
C LEU A 214 -2.72 -20.24 -1.74
N ASN A 215 -1.83 -20.83 -0.94
CA ASN A 215 -1.97 -20.83 0.51
C ASN A 215 -0.98 -19.83 1.09
N LEU A 216 -1.47 -18.89 1.90
CA LEU A 216 -0.68 -17.98 2.72
C LEU A 216 -0.63 -18.56 4.14
N LYS A 217 0.57 -18.86 4.64
CA LYS A 217 0.76 -19.51 5.94
C LYS A 217 1.63 -18.65 6.84
N ASP A 218 1.25 -18.59 8.09
CA ASP A 218 2.05 -18.07 9.20
C ASP A 218 1.97 -19.02 10.41
N ASP A 219 2.53 -18.62 11.55
CA ASP A 219 2.51 -19.44 12.78
C ASP A 219 1.11 -19.53 13.41
N SER A 220 0.18 -18.64 13.03
CA SER A 220 -1.19 -18.62 13.56
C SER A 220 -2.19 -19.41 12.72
N GLY A 221 -1.86 -19.71 11.46
CA GLY A 221 -2.76 -20.46 10.60
C GLY A 221 -2.49 -20.37 9.11
N GLU A 222 -3.54 -20.69 8.37
CA GLU A 222 -3.51 -20.72 6.90
C GLU A 222 -4.70 -19.94 6.33
N TRP A 223 -4.39 -19.10 5.36
CA TRP A 223 -5.34 -18.38 4.52
C TRP A 223 -5.29 -18.95 3.12
N VAL A 224 -6.42 -19.24 2.52
CA VAL A 224 -6.51 -19.70 1.13
C VAL A 224 -6.88 -18.50 0.26
N LEU A 225 -6.08 -18.26 -0.77
CA LEU A 225 -6.25 -17.15 -1.71
C LEU A 225 -6.58 -17.71 -3.10
N TRP A 226 -7.63 -17.21 -3.73
CA TRP A 226 -7.97 -17.54 -5.12
C TRP A 226 -7.85 -16.29 -5.99
N LEU A 227 -7.08 -16.43 -7.07
CA LEU A 227 -6.75 -15.34 -7.99
C LEU A 227 -7.20 -15.66 -9.41
N ASP A 228 -7.66 -14.65 -10.10
CA ASP A 228 -7.95 -14.71 -11.52
C ASP A 228 -6.66 -14.51 -12.34
N ASP A 229 -6.06 -15.59 -12.80
CA ASP A 229 -4.85 -15.56 -13.63
C ASP A 229 -5.10 -15.04 -15.06
N GLN A 230 -6.36 -14.90 -15.47
CA GLN A 230 -6.74 -14.30 -16.74
C GLN A 230 -6.92 -12.77 -16.64
N ASP A 231 -7.11 -12.23 -15.44
CA ASP A 231 -7.20 -10.79 -15.19
C ASP A 231 -6.12 -10.34 -14.20
N ARG A 232 -4.86 -10.35 -14.63
CA ARG A 232 -3.71 -9.80 -13.90
C ARG A 232 -3.53 -10.35 -12.48
N PHE A 233 -3.93 -11.58 -12.24
CA PHE A 233 -3.88 -12.22 -10.92
C PHE A 233 -4.61 -11.43 -9.82
N LYS A 234 -5.75 -10.84 -10.16
CA LYS A 234 -6.60 -10.19 -9.19
C LYS A 234 -7.10 -11.17 -8.15
N LEU A 235 -7.07 -10.74 -6.91
CA LEU A 235 -7.62 -11.51 -5.80
C LEU A 235 -9.16 -11.52 -5.89
N VAL A 236 -9.74 -12.71 -5.96
CA VAL A 236 -11.18 -12.92 -6.11
C VAL A 236 -11.81 -13.38 -4.80
N ARG A 237 -11.10 -14.24 -4.06
CA ARG A 237 -11.64 -14.80 -2.82
C ARG A 237 -10.51 -15.09 -1.83
N ILE A 238 -10.80 -14.89 -0.55
CA ILE A 238 -9.98 -15.35 0.59
C ILE A 238 -10.87 -16.22 1.48
N LEU A 239 -10.27 -17.27 2.04
CA LEU A 239 -10.89 -18.06 3.11
C LEU A 239 -9.90 -18.18 4.27
N VAL A 240 -10.36 -17.84 5.47
CA VAL A 240 -9.66 -18.06 6.74
C VAL A 240 -10.46 -19.10 7.51
N ALA A 241 -10.05 -20.37 7.42
CA ALA A 241 -10.83 -21.46 7.96
C ALA A 241 -10.91 -21.47 9.50
N SER A 242 -9.88 -20.89 10.17
CA SER A 242 -9.77 -20.90 11.65
C SER A 242 -10.90 -20.14 12.34
N ASP A 243 -11.48 -19.14 11.68
CA ASP A 243 -12.56 -18.30 12.24
C ASP A 243 -13.79 -18.15 11.32
N ASN A 244 -13.85 -18.98 10.26
CA ASN A 244 -14.90 -18.94 9.24
C ASN A 244 -15.08 -17.55 8.57
N THR A 245 -13.97 -16.83 8.39
CA THR A 245 -13.99 -15.59 7.61
C THR A 245 -13.81 -15.89 6.14
N GLU A 246 -14.68 -15.33 5.32
CA GLU A 246 -14.60 -15.35 3.86
C GLU A 246 -14.61 -13.91 3.35
N VAL A 247 -13.76 -13.62 2.37
CA VAL A 247 -13.70 -12.32 1.69
C VAL A 247 -13.89 -12.58 0.21
N VAL A 248 -14.84 -11.91 -0.40
CA VAL A 248 -15.20 -12.12 -1.81
C VAL A 248 -15.20 -10.78 -2.54
N ARG A 249 -14.58 -10.75 -3.71
CA ARG A 249 -14.63 -9.59 -4.61
C ARG A 249 -16.03 -9.50 -5.23
N ASP A 250 -16.65 -8.30 -5.17
CA ASP A 250 -17.94 -7.98 -5.78
C ASP A 250 -17.84 -7.78 -7.30
#